data_1ae99057fd7f7760004dc0018ab3ff6d
#
_entry.id   1ae99057fd7f7760004dc0018ab3ff6d
#
_cell.length_a   1.000
_cell.length_b   1.000
_cell.length_c   1.000
_cell.angle_alpha   90.00
_cell.angle_beta   90.00
_cell.angle_gamma   90.00
#
_symmetry.space_group_name_H-M   'P 1'
#
loop_
_entity.id
_entity.type
_entity.pdbx_description
1 polymer ?
#
loop_
_entity_poly.entity_id
_entity_poly.type
_entity_poly.pdbx_seq_one_letter_code
_entity_poly.pdbx_strand_id
1 'polypeptide(L)'
;MMIPIIFIVQGKPWNFKTILLMLATVIIVLFIDRFTPILQDMLADTQYGDVMGNEIWAVDDGTNIIRVLVYSMPAIISLVGRKYLDQANNTAINICVNCSIVTAALYAVSAVTSGIYIGRLPIYTTLMGYMSLPWLIKHMFDRDSARLVKVAMIVLYVAFYCYQMFFTW
;
A
#
# COMPACT_ATOMS: atom_id res chain seq x y z
N MET A 1 2.51 -9.46 13.07
CA MET A 1 2.70 -9.86 11.66
C MET A 1 3.54 -8.90 10.80
N MET A 2 3.78 -7.64 11.19
CA MET A 2 4.56 -6.66 10.39
C MET A 2 6.08 -6.90 10.39
N ILE A 3 6.64 -7.48 11.46
CA ILE A 3 8.10 -7.66 11.62
C ILE A 3 8.71 -8.47 10.47
N PRO A 4 8.14 -9.61 10.02
CA PRO A 4 8.70 -10.36 8.89
C PRO A 4 8.72 -9.57 7.58
N ILE A 5 7.69 -8.74 7.33
CA ILE A 5 7.60 -7.91 6.13
C ILE A 5 8.78 -6.93 6.06
N ILE A 6 9.17 -6.32 7.19
CA ILE A 6 10.30 -5.40 7.25
C ILE A 6 11.61 -6.10 6.85
N PHE A 7 11.82 -7.35 7.27
CA PHE A 7 13.01 -8.12 6.88
C PHE A 7 13.01 -8.51 5.40
N ILE A 8 11.85 -8.82 4.84
CA ILE A 8 11.70 -9.19 3.42
C ILE A 8 11.90 -7.96 2.52
N VAL A 9 11.50 -6.79 3.01
CA VAL A 9 11.51 -5.52 2.28
C VAL A 9 12.87 -4.81 2.36
N GLN A 10 13.87 -5.40 3.04
CA GLN A 10 15.24 -4.89 3.07
C GLN A 10 15.91 -5.03 1.70
N GLY A 11 16.31 -3.92 1.11
CA GLY A 11 17.02 -3.91 -0.17
C GLY A 11 16.82 -2.59 -0.91
N LYS A 12 17.52 -2.46 -2.03
CA LYS A 12 17.35 -1.30 -2.92
C LYS A 12 15.94 -1.33 -3.51
N PRO A 13 15.18 -0.23 -3.43
CA PRO A 13 13.86 -0.14 -4.03
C PRO A 13 13.95 -0.31 -5.54
N TRP A 14 12.88 -0.85 -6.13
CA TRP A 14 12.77 -1.11 -7.57
C TRP A 14 13.82 -2.09 -8.12
N ASN A 15 14.47 -2.89 -7.26
CA ASN A 15 15.34 -3.97 -7.70
C ASN A 15 14.47 -5.19 -8.10
N PHE A 16 15.04 -6.09 -8.89
CA PHE A 16 14.36 -7.32 -9.32
C PHE A 16 13.75 -8.11 -8.15
N LYS A 17 14.43 -8.17 -7.00
CA LYS A 17 13.91 -8.79 -5.78
C LYS A 17 12.63 -8.13 -5.25
N THR A 18 12.56 -6.80 -5.27
CA THR A 18 11.39 -6.05 -4.80
C THR A 18 10.21 -6.22 -5.75
N ILE A 19 10.47 -6.23 -7.06
CA ILE A 19 9.46 -6.47 -8.09
C ILE A 19 8.93 -7.91 -7.98
N LEU A 20 9.81 -8.89 -7.79
CA LEU A 20 9.43 -10.28 -7.59
C LEU A 20 8.57 -10.46 -6.33
N LEU A 21 8.95 -9.79 -5.23
CA LEU A 21 8.18 -9.80 -4.00
C LEU A 21 6.80 -9.18 -4.19
N MET A 22 6.71 -8.06 -4.90
CA MET A 22 5.45 -7.41 -5.25
C MET A 22 4.55 -8.35 -6.07
N LEU A 23 5.12 -9.01 -7.08
CA LEU A 23 4.41 -9.99 -7.90
C LEU A 23 3.94 -11.19 -7.05
N ALA A 24 4.80 -11.72 -6.19
CA ALA A 24 4.44 -12.80 -5.29
C ALA A 24 3.31 -12.39 -4.34
N THR A 25 3.35 -11.18 -3.79
CA THR A 25 2.29 -10.65 -2.93
C THR A 25 0.96 -10.57 -3.69
N VAL A 26 0.97 -10.05 -4.91
CA VAL A 26 -0.21 -9.97 -5.79
C VAL A 26 -0.77 -11.37 -6.06
N ILE A 27 0.09 -12.32 -6.41
CA ILE A 27 -0.31 -13.70 -6.69
C ILE A 27 -0.94 -14.34 -5.44
N ILE A 28 -0.30 -14.24 -4.27
CA ILE A 28 -0.80 -14.80 -3.02
C ILE A 28 -2.19 -14.22 -2.70
N VAL A 29 -2.37 -12.91 -2.89
CA VAL A 29 -3.63 -12.24 -2.59
C VAL A 29 -4.72 -12.68 -3.58
N LEU A 30 -4.42 -12.81 -4.86
CA LEU A 30 -5.38 -13.32 -5.86
C LEU A 30 -5.77 -14.79 -5.61
N PHE A 31 -4.89 -15.57 -5.01
CA PHE A 31 -5.19 -16.94 -4.61
C PHE A 31 -5.93 -17.04 -3.28
N ILE A 32 -5.97 -15.98 -2.48
CA ILE A 32 -6.62 -15.98 -1.16
C ILE A 32 -8.10 -16.32 -1.28
N ASP A 33 -8.79 -15.88 -2.32
CA ASP A 33 -10.20 -16.17 -2.56
C ASP A 33 -10.45 -17.68 -2.77
N ARG A 34 -9.48 -18.41 -3.28
CA ARG A 34 -9.55 -19.87 -3.39
C ARG A 34 -9.26 -20.60 -2.07
N PHE A 35 -8.50 -19.96 -1.18
CA PHE A 35 -8.21 -20.51 0.15
C PHE A 35 -9.28 -20.14 1.18
N THR A 36 -10.11 -19.15 0.91
CA THR A 36 -11.19 -18.70 1.82
C THR A 36 -12.14 -19.84 2.21
N PRO A 37 -12.67 -20.69 1.30
CA PRO A 37 -13.53 -21.80 1.70
C PRO A 37 -12.79 -22.84 2.55
N ILE A 38 -11.52 -23.12 2.25
CA ILE A 38 -10.69 -24.04 3.05
C ILE A 38 -10.45 -23.49 4.44
N LEU A 39 -10.21 -22.17 4.55
CA LEU A 39 -10.05 -21.48 5.83
C LEU A 39 -11.37 -21.43 6.60
N GLN A 40 -12.51 -21.27 5.93
CA GLN A 40 -13.83 -21.32 6.53
C GLN A 40 -14.10 -22.70 7.14
N ASP A 41 -13.81 -23.78 6.42
CA ASP A 41 -13.96 -25.15 6.94
C ASP A 41 -13.03 -25.41 8.13
N MET A 42 -11.79 -24.93 8.10
CA MET A 42 -10.83 -25.09 9.21
C MET A 42 -11.19 -24.25 10.44
N LEU A 43 -11.88 -23.14 10.28
CA LEU A 43 -12.23 -22.20 11.34
C LEU A 43 -13.69 -22.33 11.77
N ALA A 44 -14.50 -23.20 11.11
CA ALA A 44 -15.91 -23.40 11.40
C ALA A 44 -16.17 -23.77 12.86
N ASP A 45 -15.27 -24.54 13.46
CA ASP A 45 -15.36 -24.96 14.87
C ASP A 45 -14.76 -23.93 15.87
N THR A 46 -14.36 -22.76 15.38
CA THR A 46 -13.78 -21.69 16.22
C THR A 46 -14.72 -20.49 16.31
N GLN A 47 -14.50 -19.63 17.32
CA GLN A 47 -15.22 -18.35 17.47
C GLN A 47 -15.11 -17.41 16.23
N TYR A 48 -14.26 -17.72 15.26
CA TYR A 48 -14.10 -16.98 14.02
C TYR A 48 -14.98 -17.53 12.88
N GLY A 49 -15.58 -18.71 13.04
CA GLY A 49 -16.48 -19.31 12.07
C GLY A 49 -17.69 -18.44 11.76
N ASP A 50 -18.33 -17.90 12.81
CA ASP A 50 -19.49 -17.01 12.68
C ASP A 50 -19.14 -15.67 12.00
N VAL A 51 -17.92 -15.19 12.18
CA VAL A 51 -17.44 -13.95 11.55
C VAL A 51 -17.16 -14.16 10.08
N MET A 52 -16.61 -15.31 9.69
CA MET A 52 -16.28 -15.63 8.30
C MET A 52 -17.49 -16.12 7.49
N GLY A 53 -18.52 -16.66 8.14
CA GLY A 53 -19.76 -17.11 7.49
C GLY A 53 -20.73 -15.98 7.11
N ASN A 54 -20.46 -14.74 7.53
CA ASN A 54 -21.32 -13.61 7.20
C ASN A 54 -21.13 -13.21 5.72
N GLU A 55 -22.24 -13.19 4.96
CA GLU A 55 -22.30 -12.78 3.55
C GLU A 55 -21.74 -11.38 3.27
N ILE A 56 -21.59 -10.54 4.31
CA ILE A 56 -20.97 -9.19 4.25
C ILE A 56 -19.55 -9.24 3.67
N TRP A 57 -18.87 -10.38 3.78
CA TRP A 57 -17.52 -10.58 3.28
C TRP A 57 -17.47 -10.98 1.80
N ALA A 58 -18.58 -11.46 1.28
CA ALA A 58 -18.73 -11.87 -0.11
C ALA A 58 -19.18 -10.70 -1.03
N VAL A 59 -19.46 -9.53 -0.47
CA VAL A 59 -19.78 -8.35 -1.26
C VAL A 59 -18.55 -7.89 -1.99
N ASP A 60 -18.60 -8.00 -3.30
CA ASP A 60 -17.52 -7.64 -4.25
C ASP A 60 -17.46 -6.11 -4.43
N ASP A 61 -17.19 -5.42 -3.32
CA ASP A 61 -17.09 -3.96 -3.29
C ASP A 61 -15.60 -3.58 -3.25
N GLY A 62 -14.99 -3.58 -4.45
CA GLY A 62 -13.59 -3.23 -4.65
C GLY A 62 -13.25 -1.85 -4.09
N THR A 63 -12.00 -1.66 -3.71
CA THR A 63 -11.52 -0.36 -3.22
C THR A 63 -11.67 0.71 -4.31
N ASN A 64 -12.22 1.86 -3.95
CA ASN A 64 -12.40 2.99 -4.87
C ASN A 64 -11.07 3.40 -5.53
N ILE A 65 -11.08 3.54 -6.85
CA ILE A 65 -9.92 3.88 -7.68
C ILE A 65 -9.21 5.16 -7.22
N ILE A 66 -9.95 6.16 -6.74
CA ILE A 66 -9.37 7.40 -6.20
C ILE A 66 -8.49 7.09 -4.97
N ARG A 67 -8.96 6.19 -4.10
CA ARG A 67 -8.20 5.72 -2.94
C ARG A 67 -6.92 5.01 -3.38
N VAL A 68 -7.00 4.14 -4.37
CA VAL A 68 -5.83 3.43 -4.93
C VAL A 68 -4.79 4.44 -5.46
N LEU A 69 -5.21 5.43 -6.24
CA LEU A 69 -4.32 6.45 -6.79
C LEU A 69 -3.62 7.25 -5.70
N VAL A 70 -4.36 7.76 -4.72
CA VAL A 70 -3.81 8.61 -3.65
C VAL A 70 -2.80 7.84 -2.79
N TYR A 71 -3.12 6.62 -2.41
CA TYR A 71 -2.22 5.80 -1.59
C TYR A 71 -1.04 5.23 -2.37
N SER A 72 -1.12 5.17 -3.71
CA SER A 72 0.00 4.77 -4.57
C SER A 72 0.98 5.92 -4.87
N MET A 73 0.63 7.18 -4.57
CA MET A 73 1.47 8.34 -4.86
C MET A 73 2.91 8.23 -4.32
N PRO A 74 3.17 7.76 -3.09
CA PRO A 74 4.54 7.60 -2.62
C PRO A 74 5.35 6.63 -3.48
N ALA A 75 4.75 5.54 -3.94
CA ALA A 75 5.40 4.57 -4.82
C ALA A 75 5.69 5.18 -6.20
N ILE A 76 4.73 5.91 -6.79
CA ILE A 76 4.88 6.58 -8.09
C ILE A 76 6.01 7.62 -8.03
N ILE A 77 6.01 8.48 -7.01
CA ILE A 77 7.06 9.50 -6.82
C ILE A 77 8.42 8.83 -6.62
N SER A 78 8.48 7.71 -5.90
CA SER A 78 9.72 6.97 -5.71
C SER A 78 10.25 6.33 -6.99
N LEU A 79 9.37 5.93 -7.91
CA LEU A 79 9.76 5.42 -9.23
C LEU A 79 10.42 6.51 -10.07
N VAL A 80 9.83 7.71 -10.10
CA VAL A 80 10.41 8.87 -10.78
C VAL A 80 11.73 9.28 -10.12
N GLY A 81 11.80 9.23 -8.78
CA GLY A 81 12.98 9.56 -7.98
C GLY A 81 14.02 8.44 -7.83
N ARG A 82 13.90 7.32 -8.56
CA ARG A 82 14.76 6.15 -8.42
C ARG A 82 16.26 6.48 -8.45
N LYS A 83 16.68 7.39 -9.33
CA LYS A 83 18.07 7.84 -9.46
C LYS A 83 18.65 8.40 -8.16
N TYR A 84 17.87 9.20 -7.45
CA TYR A 84 18.26 9.80 -6.17
C TYR A 84 18.28 8.78 -5.03
N LEU A 85 17.36 7.80 -5.06
CA LEU A 85 17.34 6.70 -4.10
C LEU A 85 18.58 5.81 -4.22
N ASP A 86 18.99 5.48 -5.45
CA ASP A 86 20.16 4.66 -5.71
C ASP A 86 21.46 5.36 -5.27
N GLN A 87 21.54 6.70 -5.44
CA GLN A 87 22.69 7.51 -5.01
C GLN A 87 22.79 7.63 -3.48
N ALA A 88 21.67 7.87 -2.82
CA ALA A 88 21.65 8.08 -1.37
C ALA A 88 21.86 6.78 -0.59
N ASN A 89 21.45 5.64 -1.12
CA ASN A 89 21.53 4.29 -0.54
C ASN A 89 21.22 4.23 0.98
N ASN A 90 20.21 4.98 1.41
CA ASN A 90 19.80 5.04 2.80
C ASN A 90 18.84 3.91 3.12
N THR A 91 19.23 2.96 3.99
CA THR A 91 18.47 1.77 4.34
C THR A 91 17.08 2.10 4.87
N ALA A 92 16.93 3.11 5.72
CA ALA A 92 15.63 3.49 6.28
C ALA A 92 14.66 3.98 5.20
N ILE A 93 15.14 4.84 4.30
CA ILE A 93 14.34 5.34 3.17
C ILE A 93 14.02 4.20 2.20
N ASN A 94 14.97 3.30 1.93
CA ASN A 94 14.73 2.15 1.07
C ASN A 94 13.61 1.26 1.62
N ILE A 95 13.59 1.00 2.92
CA ILE A 95 12.51 0.24 3.57
C ILE A 95 11.18 0.97 3.42
N CYS A 96 11.13 2.27 3.69
CA CYS A 96 9.91 3.07 3.56
C CYS A 96 9.36 3.05 2.13
N VAL A 97 10.23 3.18 1.13
CA VAL A 97 9.85 3.11 -0.29
C VAL A 97 9.37 1.72 -0.67
N ASN A 98 10.06 0.66 -0.24
CA ASN A 98 9.63 -0.70 -0.50
C ASN A 98 8.25 -0.99 0.13
N CYS A 99 8.00 -0.51 1.35
CA CYS A 99 6.67 -0.57 1.97
C CYS A 99 5.62 0.18 1.14
N SER A 100 5.96 1.33 0.55
CA SER A 100 5.02 2.06 -0.32
C SER A 100 4.71 1.30 -1.61
N ILE A 101 5.66 0.57 -2.18
CA ILE A 101 5.46 -0.28 -3.35
C ILE A 101 4.50 -1.43 -3.01
N VAL A 102 4.69 -2.09 -1.86
CA VAL A 102 3.77 -3.13 -1.37
C VAL A 102 2.38 -2.55 -1.12
N THR A 103 2.28 -1.36 -0.53
CA THR A 103 1.01 -0.64 -0.33
C THR A 103 0.27 -0.43 -1.66
N ALA A 104 0.97 0.09 -2.68
CA ALA A 104 0.39 0.32 -3.99
C ALA A 104 -0.10 -0.97 -4.65
N ALA A 105 0.68 -2.06 -4.55
CA ALA A 105 0.30 -3.36 -5.07
C ALA A 105 -0.96 -3.92 -4.38
N LEU A 106 -1.01 -3.87 -3.05
CA LEU A 106 -2.16 -4.35 -2.28
C LEU A 106 -3.43 -3.54 -2.57
N TYR A 107 -3.33 -2.20 -2.68
CA TYR A 107 -4.48 -1.39 -3.07
C TYR A 107 -4.93 -1.65 -4.51
N ALA A 108 -4.00 -1.86 -5.44
CA ALA A 108 -4.36 -2.21 -6.81
C ALA A 108 -5.11 -3.57 -6.88
N VAL A 109 -4.66 -4.55 -6.10
CA VAL A 109 -5.36 -5.84 -6.00
C VAL A 109 -6.72 -5.68 -5.32
N SER A 110 -6.82 -4.89 -4.25
CA SER A 110 -8.08 -4.66 -3.55
C SER A 110 -9.14 -3.94 -4.39
N ALA A 111 -8.73 -3.23 -5.46
CA ALA A 111 -9.66 -2.62 -6.40
C ALA A 111 -10.35 -3.65 -7.31
N VAL A 112 -9.74 -4.83 -7.49
CA VAL A 112 -10.23 -5.91 -8.39
C VAL A 112 -10.83 -7.07 -7.58
N THR A 113 -10.62 -7.07 -6.26
CA THR A 113 -11.06 -8.10 -5.33
C THR A 113 -11.89 -7.47 -4.20
N SER A 114 -11.94 -8.11 -3.03
CA SER A 114 -12.65 -7.58 -1.87
C SER A 114 -11.93 -6.38 -1.24
N GLY A 115 -12.54 -5.20 -1.32
CA GLY A 115 -12.04 -3.98 -0.64
C GLY A 115 -12.06 -4.08 0.88
N ILE A 116 -12.95 -4.89 1.44
CA ILE A 116 -13.14 -5.02 2.89
C ILE A 116 -11.95 -5.73 3.55
N TYR A 117 -11.48 -6.83 2.97
CA TYR A 117 -10.38 -7.61 3.54
C TYR A 117 -9.02 -7.09 3.10
N ILE A 118 -8.81 -7.09 1.80
CA ILE A 118 -7.53 -6.80 1.18
C ILE A 118 -7.20 -5.32 1.31
N GLY A 119 -8.21 -4.44 1.25
CA GLY A 119 -8.06 -3.01 1.45
C GLY A 119 -7.61 -2.58 2.85
N ARG A 120 -7.70 -3.47 3.85
CA ARG A 120 -7.20 -3.21 5.21
C ARG A 120 -5.73 -3.56 5.40
N LEU A 121 -5.19 -4.48 4.61
CA LEU A 121 -3.79 -4.89 4.72
C LEU A 121 -2.80 -3.73 4.44
N PRO A 122 -3.01 -2.88 3.42
CA PRO A 122 -2.11 -1.78 3.13
C PRO A 122 -2.04 -0.71 4.23
N ILE A 123 -3.03 -0.60 5.11
CA ILE A 123 -3.06 0.42 6.17
C ILE A 123 -1.78 0.38 7.01
N TYR A 124 -1.27 -0.82 7.28
CA TYR A 124 -0.05 -1.00 8.09
C TYR A 124 1.22 -0.52 7.40
N THR A 125 1.28 -0.55 6.07
CA THR A 125 2.46 -0.16 5.28
C THR A 125 2.36 1.26 4.73
N THR A 126 1.16 1.83 4.65
CA THR A 126 0.89 3.17 4.12
C THR A 126 1.66 4.27 4.87
N LEU A 127 1.71 4.18 6.20
CA LEU A 127 2.42 5.17 7.03
C LEU A 127 3.90 5.28 6.65
N MET A 128 4.55 4.14 6.39
CA MET A 128 5.96 4.12 5.96
C MET A 128 6.15 4.84 4.62
N GLY A 129 5.20 4.68 3.69
CA GLY A 129 5.21 5.41 2.41
C GLY A 129 5.20 6.93 2.61
N TYR A 130 4.36 7.43 3.51
CA TYR A 130 4.30 8.86 3.81
C TYR A 130 5.58 9.40 4.44
N MET A 131 6.28 8.62 5.24
CA MET A 131 7.58 9.03 5.81
C MET A 131 8.65 9.22 4.73
N SER A 132 8.57 8.53 3.60
CA SER A 132 9.52 8.67 2.50
C SER A 132 9.30 9.94 1.66
N LEU A 133 8.07 10.47 1.59
CA LEU A 133 7.70 11.60 0.74
C LEU A 133 8.50 12.88 0.99
N PRO A 134 8.65 13.38 2.24
CA PRO A 134 9.42 14.60 2.49
C PRO A 134 10.87 14.49 2.06
N TRP A 135 11.45 13.32 2.21
CA TRP A 135 12.82 13.04 1.79
C TRP A 135 12.95 13.04 0.27
N LEU A 136 12.05 12.33 -0.43
CA LEU A 136 12.00 12.28 -1.90
C LEU A 136 11.85 13.67 -2.50
N ILE A 137 10.87 14.44 -2.04
CA ILE A 137 10.60 15.80 -2.55
C ILE A 137 11.82 16.70 -2.36
N LYS A 138 12.52 16.60 -1.20
CA LYS A 138 13.70 17.41 -0.92
C LYS A 138 14.87 17.10 -1.86
N HIS A 139 15.03 15.86 -2.31
CA HIS A 139 16.17 15.43 -3.12
C HIS A 139 15.88 15.46 -4.63
N MET A 140 14.60 15.46 -5.03
CA MET A 140 14.20 15.48 -6.43
C MET A 140 14.01 16.87 -7.00
N PHE A 141 13.64 17.83 -6.15
CA PHE A 141 13.25 19.17 -6.58
C PHE A 141 14.15 20.25 -5.99
N ASP A 142 14.34 21.34 -6.74
CA ASP A 142 14.98 22.55 -6.23
C ASP A 142 14.17 23.13 -5.05
N ARG A 143 14.84 23.95 -4.23
CA ARG A 143 14.30 24.43 -2.96
C ARG A 143 12.90 25.07 -3.08
N ASP A 144 12.68 25.85 -4.12
CA ASP A 144 11.41 26.56 -4.31
C ASP A 144 10.33 25.62 -4.85
N SER A 145 10.69 24.78 -5.83
CA SER A 145 9.81 23.73 -6.35
C SER A 145 9.44 22.70 -5.29
N ALA A 146 10.37 22.31 -4.44
CA ALA A 146 10.12 21.38 -3.34
C ALA A 146 9.12 21.95 -2.32
N ARG A 147 9.16 23.27 -2.06
CA ARG A 147 8.18 23.92 -1.19
C ARG A 147 6.78 23.89 -1.81
N LEU A 148 6.67 24.22 -3.09
CA LEU A 148 5.42 24.20 -3.82
C LEU A 148 4.81 22.79 -3.86
N VAL A 149 5.61 21.79 -4.22
CA VAL A 149 5.18 20.38 -4.26
C VAL A 149 4.71 19.91 -2.88
N LYS A 150 5.42 20.25 -1.80
CA LYS A 150 4.97 19.92 -0.44
C LYS A 150 3.61 20.50 -0.10
N VAL A 151 3.41 21.79 -0.38
CA VAL A 151 2.12 22.45 -0.11
C VAL A 151 1.01 21.82 -0.95
N ALA A 152 1.26 21.57 -2.24
CA ALA A 152 0.30 20.92 -3.12
C ALA A 152 -0.08 19.53 -2.61
N MET A 153 0.89 18.73 -2.16
CA MET A 153 0.64 17.40 -1.58
C MET A 153 -0.18 17.47 -0.29
N ILE A 154 0.12 18.40 0.60
CA ILE A 154 -0.67 18.59 1.84
C ILE A 154 -2.10 18.94 1.49
N VAL A 155 -2.32 19.90 0.58
CA VAL A 155 -3.67 20.30 0.14
C VAL A 155 -4.42 19.12 -0.47
N LEU A 156 -3.76 18.34 -1.34
CA LEU A 156 -4.34 17.14 -1.95
C LEU A 156 -4.76 16.09 -0.91
N TYR A 157 -3.90 15.79 0.07
CA TYR A 157 -4.22 14.83 1.12
C TYR A 157 -5.34 15.32 2.05
N VAL A 158 -5.38 16.62 2.38
CA VAL A 158 -6.47 17.21 3.16
C VAL A 158 -7.78 17.15 2.38
N ALA A 159 -7.76 17.52 1.10
CA ALA A 159 -8.94 17.44 0.23
C ALA A 159 -9.44 15.97 0.11
N PHE A 160 -8.51 15.02 -0.04
CA PHE A 160 -8.86 13.61 -0.08
C PHE A 160 -9.43 13.12 1.26
N TYR A 161 -8.88 13.56 2.39
CA TYR A 161 -9.44 13.25 3.70
C TYR A 161 -10.87 13.78 3.85
N CYS A 162 -11.12 15.03 3.46
CA CYS A 162 -12.47 15.59 3.45
C CYS A 162 -13.40 14.79 2.53
N TYR A 163 -12.95 14.44 1.34
CA TYR A 163 -13.71 13.60 0.42
C TYR A 163 -14.09 12.26 1.08
N GLN A 164 -13.17 11.59 1.75
CA GLN A 164 -13.47 10.33 2.44
C GLN A 164 -14.50 10.51 3.56
N MET A 165 -14.39 11.58 4.34
CA MET A 165 -15.33 11.83 5.44
C MET A 165 -16.74 12.14 4.96
N PHE A 166 -16.89 12.83 3.82
CA PHE A 166 -18.22 13.22 3.33
C PHE A 166 -18.89 12.20 2.40
N PHE A 167 -18.11 11.36 1.70
CA PHE A 167 -18.65 10.47 0.67
C PHE A 167 -18.48 8.99 0.95
N THR A 168 -17.69 8.60 1.96
CA THR A 168 -17.40 7.18 2.22
C THR A 168 -17.90 6.73 3.60
N TRP A 169 -18.32 7.67 4.43
CA TRP A 169 -18.98 7.45 5.73
C TRP A 169 -20.38 8.05 5.62
#